data_10ffad97f3f9ebe1c6dcf593bac0b140
#
_entry.id   10ffad97f3f9ebe1c6dcf593bac0b140
#
_cell.length_a   1.000
_cell.length_b   1.000
_cell.length_c   1.000
_cell.angle_alpha   90.00
_cell.angle_beta   90.00
_cell.angle_gamma   90.00
#
_symmetry.space_group_name_H-M   'P 1'
#
loop_
_entity.id
_entity.type
_entity.pdbx_description
1 polymer ?
#
loop_
_entity_poly.entity_id
_entity_poly.type
_entity_poly.pdbx_seq_one_letter_code
_entity_poly.pdbx_strand_id
1 'polypeptide(L)'
;ADISAKSLKKAEKFVKKTLSTLPVLKGCEGRTFYAVGGTWRALARLHMWQTGYPLHVMHGYAIAAEDALEFARLVHRVDVETLSNIEVVNNARRPLLPYAALVLEHVIRIGKPRQVVFSALGVREGLLYSLLKQKDKEKDALIEAARALNQLRSRSPLHGEELIGWTDRFMASSSLDETAEERRLRHAACLLADIGWRAHPDYRGEQSLNIIAHGGFTAIDHPGRAYLALAVFYRHVGLVMDDELSPRLRELASTRTLDRARVLGAALRLAYVVSAAMPGVLPKTPLAVERQRLALHLPGEYAALAGERVVSRLRSLARLIGREPVMLMG
;
A
#
# COMPACT_ATOMS: atom_id res chain seq x y z
N ALA A 1 -15.85 18.03 29.77
CA ALA A 1 -17.09 17.26 29.87
C ALA A 1 -16.85 16.13 30.86
N ASP A 2 -17.66 16.07 31.90
CA ASP A 2 -17.56 15.02 32.92
C ASP A 2 -18.06 13.70 32.32
N ILE A 3 -17.14 12.72 32.17
CA ILE A 3 -17.48 11.40 31.64
C ILE A 3 -17.95 10.54 32.80
N SER A 4 -19.20 10.68 33.14
CA SER A 4 -19.84 9.81 34.13
C SER A 4 -20.55 8.63 33.45
N ALA A 5 -20.68 7.51 34.17
CA ALA A 5 -21.46 6.38 33.71
C ALA A 5 -22.92 6.77 33.34
N LYS A 6 -23.45 7.80 34.02
CA LYS A 6 -24.78 8.37 33.73
C LYS A 6 -24.81 9.09 32.38
N SER A 7 -23.76 9.85 32.02
CA SER A 7 -23.69 10.54 30.73
C SER A 7 -23.54 9.57 29.56
N LEU A 8 -22.75 8.52 29.73
CA LEU A 8 -22.61 7.45 28.74
C LEU A 8 -23.92 6.71 28.50
N LYS A 9 -24.66 6.31 29.54
CA LYS A 9 -25.98 5.68 29.40
C LYS A 9 -26.97 6.57 28.66
N LYS A 10 -26.97 7.86 28.93
CA LYS A 10 -27.82 8.85 28.22
C LYS A 10 -27.43 8.91 26.72
N ALA A 11 -26.13 8.98 26.44
CA ALA A 11 -25.61 8.98 25.07
C ALA A 11 -25.98 7.69 24.33
N GLU A 12 -25.83 6.54 24.97
CA GLU A 12 -26.19 5.23 24.40
C GLU A 12 -27.65 5.19 23.95
N LYS A 13 -28.58 5.60 24.84
CA LYS A 13 -29.99 5.65 24.50
C LYS A 13 -30.30 6.57 23.34
N PHE A 14 -29.62 7.71 23.26
CA PHE A 14 -29.76 8.66 22.17
C PHE A 14 -29.21 8.09 20.86
N VAL A 15 -27.97 7.54 20.87
CA VAL A 15 -27.31 6.94 19.71
C VAL A 15 -28.14 5.79 19.16
N LYS A 16 -28.57 4.86 20.02
CA LYS A 16 -29.40 3.72 19.62
C LYS A 16 -30.69 4.18 18.94
N LYS A 17 -31.41 5.13 19.54
CA LYS A 17 -32.66 5.69 18.99
C LYS A 17 -32.40 6.35 17.63
N THR A 18 -31.33 7.17 17.50
CA THR A 18 -31.03 7.91 16.28
C THR A 18 -30.59 6.98 15.15
N LEU A 19 -29.64 6.08 15.42
CA LEU A 19 -29.10 5.19 14.38
C LEU A 19 -30.15 4.15 13.90
N SER A 20 -31.05 3.70 14.76
CA SER A 20 -32.10 2.75 14.35
C SER A 20 -33.08 3.33 13.32
N THR A 21 -33.19 4.65 13.25
CA THR A 21 -34.06 5.34 12.27
C THR A 21 -33.40 5.61 10.93
N LEU A 22 -32.10 5.32 10.77
CA LEU A 22 -31.35 5.60 9.54
C LEU A 22 -31.40 4.44 8.55
N PRO A 23 -32.15 4.55 7.42
CA PRO A 23 -32.26 3.48 6.44
C PRO A 23 -30.92 3.11 5.80
N VAL A 24 -30.00 4.07 5.68
CA VAL A 24 -28.69 3.88 5.07
C VAL A 24 -27.85 2.82 5.79
N LEU A 25 -28.03 2.66 7.11
CA LEU A 25 -27.30 1.65 7.86
C LEU A 25 -27.73 0.21 7.52
N LYS A 26 -28.99 0.01 7.13
CA LYS A 26 -29.47 -1.30 6.63
C LYS A 26 -28.80 -1.73 5.34
N GLY A 27 -28.34 -0.77 4.53
CA GLY A 27 -27.60 -1.02 3.30
C GLY A 27 -26.09 -1.26 3.49
N CYS A 28 -25.59 -1.27 4.72
CA CYS A 28 -24.16 -1.47 5.02
C CYS A 28 -23.78 -2.96 5.16
N GLU A 29 -24.74 -3.87 5.24
CA GLU A 29 -24.48 -5.29 5.48
C GLU A 29 -23.52 -5.88 4.45
N GLY A 30 -22.45 -6.52 4.94
CA GLY A 30 -21.38 -7.08 4.12
C GLY A 30 -20.47 -6.06 3.40
N ARG A 31 -20.74 -4.77 3.51
CA ARG A 31 -19.97 -3.70 2.89
C ARG A 31 -18.84 -3.19 3.79
N THR A 32 -18.00 -2.31 3.24
CA THR A 32 -17.03 -1.56 4.01
C THR A 32 -17.68 -0.31 4.62
N PHE A 33 -17.50 -0.11 5.92
CA PHE A 33 -17.84 1.14 6.58
C PHE A 33 -16.62 2.05 6.65
N TYR A 34 -16.69 3.22 6.03
CA TYR A 34 -15.62 4.22 6.07
C TYR A 34 -15.81 5.17 7.24
N ALA A 35 -14.94 5.06 8.24
CA ALA A 35 -14.93 5.91 9.42
C ALA A 35 -14.18 7.23 9.13
N VAL A 36 -14.93 8.32 8.96
CA VAL A 36 -14.42 9.65 8.65
C VAL A 36 -14.61 10.57 9.86
N GLY A 37 -13.54 11.13 10.39
CA GLY A 37 -13.63 12.06 11.52
C GLY A 37 -12.49 11.95 12.52
N GLY A 38 -12.21 13.05 13.20
CA GLY A 38 -11.03 13.15 14.06
C GLY A 38 -11.03 12.23 15.26
N THR A 39 -12.20 11.95 15.85
CA THR A 39 -12.28 11.09 17.04
C THR A 39 -12.17 9.61 16.66
N TRP A 40 -12.72 9.19 15.53
CA TRP A 40 -12.50 7.83 15.02
C TRP A 40 -11.05 7.60 14.59
N ARG A 41 -10.39 8.62 14.05
CA ARG A 41 -8.93 8.54 13.81
C ARG A 41 -8.14 8.37 15.10
N ALA A 42 -8.61 8.94 16.21
CA ALA A 42 -8.00 8.73 17.52
C ALA A 42 -8.19 7.29 18.02
N LEU A 43 -9.39 6.70 17.81
CA LEU A 43 -9.65 5.28 18.08
C LEU A 43 -8.74 4.37 17.25
N ALA A 44 -8.59 4.66 15.96
CA ALA A 44 -7.71 3.88 15.08
C ALA A 44 -6.24 3.92 15.54
N ARG A 45 -5.73 5.08 15.97
CA ARG A 45 -4.37 5.19 16.54
C ARG A 45 -4.22 4.35 17.81
N LEU A 46 -5.23 4.40 18.68
CA LEU A 46 -5.23 3.59 19.89
C LEU A 46 -5.20 2.09 19.57
N HIS A 47 -5.99 1.66 18.59
CA HIS A 47 -6.00 0.27 18.15
C HIS A 47 -4.67 -0.17 17.53
N MET A 48 -4.09 0.65 16.63
CA MET A 48 -2.74 0.40 16.06
C MET A 48 -1.69 0.24 17.15
N TRP A 49 -1.73 1.09 18.17
CA TRP A 49 -0.80 1.04 19.29
C TRP A 49 -0.99 -0.24 20.12
N GLN A 50 -2.23 -0.58 20.46
CA GLN A 50 -2.58 -1.75 21.26
C GLN A 50 -2.18 -3.06 20.57
N THR A 51 -2.37 -3.14 19.27
CA THR A 51 -2.04 -4.34 18.47
C THR A 51 -0.60 -4.40 18.00
N GLY A 52 0.20 -3.36 18.29
CA GLY A 52 1.54 -3.24 17.76
C GLY A 52 1.57 -3.19 16.22
N TYR A 53 0.55 -2.62 15.60
CA TYR A 53 0.39 -2.60 14.14
C TYR A 53 1.62 -1.99 13.43
N PRO A 54 2.16 -2.63 12.39
CA PRO A 54 3.48 -2.29 11.86
C PRO A 54 3.54 -0.97 11.08
N LEU A 55 2.41 -0.45 10.58
CA LEU A 55 2.37 0.75 9.74
C LEU A 55 1.41 1.80 10.30
N HIS A 56 1.95 2.84 10.93
CA HIS A 56 1.15 3.89 11.55
C HIS A 56 0.66 4.96 10.55
N VAL A 57 0.17 4.52 9.39
CA VAL A 57 -0.51 5.36 8.40
C VAL A 57 -2.00 5.26 8.59
N MET A 58 -2.65 6.40 8.86
CA MET A 58 -4.07 6.43 9.23
C MET A 58 -5.00 6.12 8.04
N HIS A 59 -4.65 6.61 6.85
CA HIS A 59 -5.49 6.45 5.67
C HIS A 59 -5.42 5.02 5.14
N GLY A 60 -6.59 4.41 4.98
CA GLY A 60 -6.69 3.03 4.51
C GLY A 60 -6.49 1.97 5.60
N TYR A 61 -6.30 2.37 6.88
CA TYR A 61 -6.27 1.40 7.98
C TYR A 61 -7.61 0.68 8.10
N ALA A 62 -7.59 -0.62 7.98
CA ALA A 62 -8.77 -1.48 7.99
C ALA A 62 -8.75 -2.43 9.20
N ILE A 63 -9.90 -2.61 9.82
CA ILE A 63 -10.14 -3.56 10.91
C ILE A 63 -11.36 -4.39 10.54
N ALA A 64 -11.33 -5.71 10.74
CA ALA A 64 -12.51 -6.55 10.60
C ALA A 64 -13.63 -6.07 11.55
N ALA A 65 -14.88 -6.18 11.14
CA ALA A 65 -15.97 -5.61 11.93
C ALA A 65 -16.08 -6.24 13.32
N GLU A 66 -15.77 -7.53 13.47
CA GLU A 66 -15.76 -8.24 14.76
C GLU A 66 -14.69 -7.66 15.69
N ASP A 67 -13.45 -7.52 15.20
CA ASP A 67 -12.33 -6.94 15.97
C ASP A 67 -12.61 -5.48 16.35
N ALA A 68 -13.17 -4.71 15.42
CA ALA A 68 -13.57 -3.32 15.68
C ALA A 68 -14.68 -3.23 16.74
N LEU A 69 -15.61 -4.18 16.77
CA LEU A 69 -16.67 -4.27 17.77
C LEU A 69 -16.12 -4.62 19.15
N GLU A 70 -15.20 -5.60 19.23
CA GLU A 70 -14.55 -5.98 20.49
C GLU A 70 -13.70 -4.83 21.03
N PHE A 71 -12.93 -4.19 20.18
CA PHE A 71 -12.14 -3.02 20.55
C PHE A 71 -13.02 -1.85 21.04
N ALA A 72 -14.12 -1.56 20.34
CA ALA A 72 -15.05 -0.50 20.75
C ALA A 72 -15.63 -0.79 22.16
N ARG A 73 -16.00 -2.05 22.44
CA ARG A 73 -16.47 -2.48 23.76
C ARG A 73 -15.40 -2.34 24.84
N LEU A 74 -14.15 -2.68 24.50
CA LEU A 74 -13.02 -2.52 25.42
C LEU A 74 -12.85 -1.04 25.80
N VAL A 75 -12.75 -0.14 24.82
CA VAL A 75 -12.59 1.31 25.04
C VAL A 75 -13.75 1.89 25.84
N HIS A 76 -14.96 1.40 25.64
CA HIS A 76 -16.15 1.85 26.36
C HIS A 76 -16.13 1.44 27.85
N ARG A 77 -15.42 0.37 28.20
CA ARG A 77 -15.34 -0.17 29.59
C ARG A 77 -14.14 0.33 30.37
N VAL A 78 -13.12 0.82 29.66
CA VAL A 78 -11.90 1.35 30.29
C VAL A 78 -12.22 2.67 30.99
N ASP A 79 -11.71 2.84 32.20
CA ASP A 79 -11.89 4.08 32.93
C ASP A 79 -11.13 5.24 32.29
N VAL A 80 -11.59 6.47 32.58
CA VAL A 80 -11.06 7.70 31.98
C VAL A 80 -9.62 7.96 32.39
N GLU A 81 -9.24 7.54 33.59
CA GLU A 81 -7.91 7.72 34.13
C GLU A 81 -6.89 6.88 33.34
N THR A 82 -7.21 5.63 33.07
CA THR A 82 -6.40 4.74 32.19
C THR A 82 -6.29 5.35 30.78
N LEU A 83 -7.41 5.82 30.19
CA LEU A 83 -7.37 6.48 28.87
C LEU A 83 -6.57 7.79 28.89
N SER A 84 -6.52 8.51 30.02
CA SER A 84 -5.78 9.77 30.13
C SER A 84 -4.26 9.59 30.10
N ASN A 85 -3.78 8.42 30.48
CA ASN A 85 -2.35 8.09 30.48
C ASN A 85 -1.82 7.61 29.12
N ILE A 86 -2.70 7.46 28.13
CA ILE A 86 -2.31 6.99 26.79
C ILE A 86 -1.82 8.19 25.95
N GLU A 87 -0.51 8.32 25.76
CA GLU A 87 0.11 9.44 25.03
C GLU A 87 -0.18 9.45 23.53
N VAL A 88 -0.51 8.31 22.93
CA VAL A 88 -0.79 8.16 21.49
C VAL A 88 -1.97 8.98 21.01
N VAL A 89 -2.89 9.34 21.92
CA VAL A 89 -4.08 10.14 21.62
C VAL A 89 -3.95 11.55 22.22
N ASN A 90 -4.23 12.54 21.39
CA ASN A 90 -4.24 13.95 21.83
C ASN A 90 -5.21 14.18 22.98
N ASN A 91 -4.78 14.92 24.02
CA ASN A 91 -5.50 15.21 25.25
C ASN A 91 -6.93 15.72 25.01
N ALA A 92 -7.12 16.60 24.02
CA ALA A 92 -8.45 17.13 23.70
C ALA A 92 -9.45 16.09 23.19
N ARG A 93 -8.97 14.93 22.71
CA ARG A 93 -9.81 13.85 22.15
C ARG A 93 -9.99 12.66 23.08
N ARG A 94 -9.11 12.47 24.06
CA ARG A 94 -9.21 11.38 25.03
C ARG A 94 -10.60 11.30 25.67
N PRO A 95 -11.18 12.41 26.18
CA PRO A 95 -12.52 12.37 26.76
C PRO A 95 -13.63 11.98 25.79
N LEU A 96 -13.40 12.04 24.50
CA LEU A 96 -14.39 11.71 23.47
C LEU A 96 -14.30 10.25 22.98
N LEU A 97 -13.24 9.53 23.35
CA LEU A 97 -13.02 8.15 22.90
C LEU A 97 -14.17 7.19 23.29
N PRO A 98 -14.68 7.20 24.54
CA PRO A 98 -15.78 6.32 24.91
C PRO A 98 -17.05 6.60 24.10
N TYR A 99 -17.34 7.85 23.78
CA TYR A 99 -18.49 8.21 22.95
C TYR A 99 -18.32 7.78 21.50
N ALA A 100 -17.11 7.95 20.96
CA ALA A 100 -16.81 7.51 19.59
C ALA A 100 -16.88 5.98 19.48
N ALA A 101 -16.37 5.27 20.48
CA ALA A 101 -16.46 3.82 20.58
C ALA A 101 -17.92 3.35 20.65
N LEU A 102 -18.73 4.02 21.46
CA LEU A 102 -20.16 3.75 21.58
C LEU A 102 -20.88 3.91 20.23
N VAL A 103 -20.61 5.00 19.50
CA VAL A 103 -21.21 5.22 18.18
C VAL A 103 -20.76 4.15 17.20
N LEU A 104 -19.47 3.81 17.18
CA LEU A 104 -18.91 2.77 16.30
C LEU A 104 -19.53 1.41 16.59
N GLU A 105 -19.64 1.03 17.85
CA GLU A 105 -20.31 -0.21 18.27
C GLU A 105 -21.73 -0.32 17.70
N HIS A 106 -22.53 0.74 17.84
CA HIS A 106 -23.92 0.74 17.36
C HIS A 106 -24.01 0.75 15.84
N VAL A 107 -23.12 1.46 15.14
CA VAL A 107 -23.04 1.42 13.68
C VAL A 107 -22.73 0.01 13.20
N ILE A 108 -21.76 -0.68 13.81
CA ILE A 108 -21.40 -2.06 13.45
C ILE A 108 -22.56 -3.03 13.71
N ARG A 109 -23.21 -2.92 14.88
CA ARG A 109 -24.31 -3.81 15.25
C ARG A 109 -25.53 -3.67 14.34
N ILE A 110 -25.86 -2.45 13.93
CA ILE A 110 -27.05 -2.16 13.10
C ILE A 110 -26.72 -2.40 11.63
N GLY A 111 -25.57 -1.90 11.17
CA GLY A 111 -25.18 -1.91 9.76
C GLY A 111 -24.52 -3.21 9.32
N LYS A 112 -23.99 -4.01 10.24
CA LYS A 112 -23.29 -5.29 9.95
C LYS A 112 -22.29 -5.19 8.80
N PRO A 113 -21.39 -4.19 8.76
CA PRO A 113 -20.36 -4.13 7.75
C PRO A 113 -19.42 -5.32 7.89
N ARG A 114 -18.70 -5.68 6.82
CA ARG A 114 -17.64 -6.70 6.92
C ARG A 114 -16.37 -6.16 7.57
N GLN A 115 -16.11 -4.85 7.41
CA GLN A 115 -14.92 -4.18 7.93
C GLN A 115 -15.15 -2.68 8.13
N VAL A 116 -14.33 -2.09 8.97
CA VAL A 116 -14.22 -0.64 9.19
C VAL A 116 -12.90 -0.15 8.62
N VAL A 117 -12.94 0.85 7.74
CA VAL A 117 -11.76 1.48 7.16
C VAL A 117 -11.68 2.93 7.62
N PHE A 118 -10.55 3.32 8.18
CA PHE A 118 -10.35 4.68 8.67
C PHE A 118 -9.75 5.58 7.59
N SER A 119 -10.32 6.79 7.45
CA SER A 119 -9.87 7.76 6.47
C SER A 119 -9.17 8.97 7.12
N ALA A 120 -8.00 9.32 6.57
CA ALA A 120 -7.38 10.60 6.87
C ALA A 120 -8.08 11.75 6.14
N LEU A 121 -8.76 11.46 5.03
CA LEU A 121 -9.53 12.41 4.24
C LEU A 121 -10.90 12.64 4.87
N GLY A 122 -11.42 13.84 4.74
CA GLY A 122 -12.68 14.25 5.33
C GLY A 122 -13.56 15.06 4.37
N VAL A 123 -14.51 15.80 4.95
CA VAL A 123 -15.48 16.63 4.19
C VAL A 123 -14.78 17.66 3.30
N ARG A 124 -13.67 18.25 3.77
CA ARG A 124 -12.92 19.25 3.00
C ARG A 124 -12.33 18.65 1.72
N GLU A 125 -11.69 17.50 1.85
CA GLU A 125 -11.11 16.79 0.71
C GLU A 125 -12.22 16.29 -0.24
N GLY A 126 -13.36 15.85 0.31
CA GLY A 126 -14.54 15.47 -0.47
C GLY A 126 -15.13 16.66 -1.26
N LEU A 127 -15.19 17.85 -0.66
CA LEU A 127 -15.59 19.06 -1.34
C LEU A 127 -14.64 19.41 -2.50
N LEU A 128 -13.31 19.40 -2.24
CA LEU A 128 -12.32 19.65 -3.29
C LEU A 128 -12.44 18.63 -4.43
N TYR A 129 -12.62 17.35 -4.11
CA TYR A 129 -12.84 16.32 -5.12
C TYR A 129 -14.11 16.58 -5.94
N SER A 130 -15.19 17.06 -5.29
CA SER A 130 -16.44 17.36 -6.01
C SER A 130 -16.29 18.44 -7.08
N LEU A 131 -15.35 19.38 -6.89
CA LEU A 131 -15.04 20.48 -7.80
C LEU A 131 -14.17 20.06 -8.99
N LEU A 132 -13.57 18.88 -8.97
CA LEU A 132 -12.77 18.38 -10.09
C LEU A 132 -13.66 18.15 -11.33
N LYS A 133 -13.07 18.35 -12.50
CA LYS A 133 -13.69 17.99 -13.78
C LYS A 133 -13.84 16.46 -13.87
N GLN A 134 -14.84 15.97 -14.59
CA GLN A 134 -15.10 14.54 -14.72
C GLN A 134 -13.86 13.75 -15.19
N LYS A 135 -13.15 14.25 -16.20
CA LYS A 135 -11.89 13.66 -16.69
C LYS A 135 -10.80 13.49 -15.63
N ASP A 136 -10.79 14.35 -14.60
CA ASP A 136 -9.79 14.27 -13.52
C ASP A 136 -10.24 13.30 -12.42
N LYS A 137 -11.57 13.12 -12.23
CA LYS A 137 -12.14 12.12 -11.33
C LYS A 137 -11.96 10.69 -11.82
N GLU A 138 -11.83 10.50 -13.13
CA GLU A 138 -11.64 9.20 -13.78
C GLU A 138 -10.19 8.71 -13.72
N LYS A 139 -9.24 9.60 -13.41
CA LYS A 139 -7.84 9.23 -13.24
C LYS A 139 -7.63 8.39 -11.99
N ASP A 140 -6.74 7.42 -12.08
CA ASP A 140 -6.32 6.62 -10.93
C ASP A 140 -5.44 7.46 -10.00
N ALA A 141 -5.93 7.72 -8.78
CA ALA A 141 -5.25 8.59 -7.83
C ALA A 141 -3.88 8.05 -7.38
N LEU A 142 -3.70 6.72 -7.30
CA LEU A 142 -2.40 6.13 -6.97
C LEU A 142 -1.41 6.32 -8.11
N ILE A 143 -1.81 6.04 -9.34
CA ILE A 143 -0.96 6.16 -10.53
C ILE A 143 -0.56 7.63 -10.75
N GLU A 144 -1.50 8.57 -10.62
CA GLU A 144 -1.18 9.99 -10.74
C GLU A 144 -0.22 10.47 -9.65
N ALA A 145 -0.39 10.03 -8.40
CA ALA A 145 0.54 10.34 -7.32
C ALA A 145 1.92 9.72 -7.54
N ALA A 146 1.99 8.47 -8.01
CA ALA A 146 3.24 7.80 -8.34
C ALA A 146 3.96 8.50 -9.50
N ARG A 147 3.22 8.93 -10.52
CA ARG A 147 3.74 9.69 -11.67
C ARG A 147 4.28 11.06 -11.24
N ALA A 148 3.55 11.78 -10.40
CA ALA A 148 4.01 13.05 -9.85
C ALA A 148 5.31 12.88 -9.04
N LEU A 149 5.40 11.85 -8.23
CA LEU A 149 6.60 11.57 -7.43
C LEU A 149 7.78 11.13 -8.31
N ASN A 150 7.51 10.36 -9.38
CA ASN A 150 8.48 10.01 -10.41
C ASN A 150 9.08 11.26 -11.05
N GLN A 151 8.26 12.20 -11.48
CA GLN A 151 8.71 13.48 -12.07
C GLN A 151 9.60 14.29 -11.12
N LEU A 152 9.25 14.32 -9.84
CA LEU A 152 9.97 15.10 -8.84
C LEU A 152 11.30 14.46 -8.41
N ARG A 153 11.39 13.14 -8.39
CA ARG A 153 12.47 12.45 -7.68
C ARG A 153 13.33 11.54 -8.55
N SER A 154 12.82 10.98 -9.64
CA SER A 154 13.60 10.02 -10.46
C SER A 154 14.61 10.72 -11.35
N ARG A 155 15.68 10.01 -11.74
CA ARG A 155 16.68 10.48 -12.70
C ARG A 155 16.09 10.70 -14.08
N SER A 156 15.25 9.75 -14.52
CA SER A 156 14.54 9.79 -15.78
C SER A 156 13.10 9.34 -15.57
N PRO A 157 12.15 10.27 -15.53
CA PRO A 157 10.72 9.92 -15.44
C PRO A 157 10.23 9.05 -16.59
N LEU A 158 10.76 9.23 -17.81
CA LEU A 158 10.43 8.43 -18.98
C LEU A 158 10.80 6.96 -18.79
N HIS A 159 11.94 6.67 -18.16
CA HIS A 159 12.33 5.30 -17.86
C HIS A 159 11.32 4.58 -16.96
N GLY A 160 10.69 5.28 -16.01
CA GLY A 160 9.60 4.74 -15.20
C GLY A 160 8.37 4.31 -16.02
N GLU A 161 8.01 5.09 -17.06
CA GLU A 161 6.94 4.72 -17.99
C GLU A 161 7.36 3.53 -18.90
N GLU A 162 8.60 3.48 -19.35
CA GLU A 162 9.12 2.33 -20.12
C GLU A 162 9.14 1.03 -19.32
N LEU A 163 9.42 1.10 -18.01
CA LEU A 163 9.33 -0.06 -17.09
C LEU A 163 7.93 -0.65 -17.06
N ILE A 164 6.88 0.15 -17.15
CA ILE A 164 5.50 -0.34 -17.24
C ILE A 164 5.36 -1.27 -18.45
N GLY A 165 5.68 -0.77 -19.64
CA GLY A 165 5.55 -1.55 -20.88
C GLY A 165 6.47 -2.80 -20.89
N TRP A 166 7.66 -2.68 -20.34
CA TRP A 166 8.62 -3.79 -20.26
C TRP A 166 8.13 -4.90 -19.32
N THR A 167 7.62 -4.52 -18.14
CA THR A 167 7.05 -5.49 -17.20
C THR A 167 5.69 -6.02 -17.65
N ASP A 168 4.89 -5.25 -18.40
CA ASP A 168 3.64 -5.75 -19.01
C ASP A 168 3.92 -6.91 -19.98
N ARG A 169 4.93 -6.75 -20.83
CA ARG A 169 5.36 -7.83 -21.77
C ARG A 169 5.83 -9.07 -21.02
N PHE A 170 6.66 -8.88 -19.99
CA PHE A 170 7.11 -9.98 -19.14
C PHE A 170 5.93 -10.70 -18.48
N MET A 171 5.03 -9.99 -17.85
CA MET A 171 3.88 -10.60 -17.16
C MET A 171 2.94 -11.32 -18.13
N ALA A 172 2.63 -10.72 -19.27
CA ALA A 172 1.76 -11.34 -20.28
C ALA A 172 2.30 -12.67 -20.82
N SER A 173 3.63 -12.84 -20.87
CA SER A 173 4.29 -14.06 -21.35
C SER A 173 4.56 -15.10 -20.26
N SER A 174 4.58 -14.68 -18.98
CA SER A 174 5.11 -15.48 -17.86
C SER A 174 4.16 -16.57 -17.35
N SER A 175 2.90 -16.58 -17.74
CA SER A 175 1.83 -17.41 -17.16
C SER A 175 1.61 -17.16 -15.65
N LEU A 176 2.18 -16.09 -15.11
CA LEU A 176 1.90 -15.64 -13.76
C LEU A 176 0.55 -14.96 -13.77
N ASP A 177 -0.41 -15.57 -13.07
CA ASP A 177 -1.75 -14.99 -12.93
C ASP A 177 -1.67 -13.63 -12.21
N GLU A 178 -2.21 -12.57 -12.83
CA GLU A 178 -2.16 -11.20 -12.31
C GLU A 178 -3.57 -10.59 -12.36
N THR A 179 -4.06 -10.18 -11.20
CA THR A 179 -5.33 -9.43 -11.12
C THR A 179 -5.17 -7.99 -11.62
N ALA A 180 -6.28 -7.33 -11.92
CA ALA A 180 -6.26 -5.92 -12.33
C ALA A 180 -5.62 -5.02 -11.24
N GLU A 181 -5.86 -5.33 -9.96
CA GLU A 181 -5.25 -4.58 -8.85
C GLU A 181 -3.74 -4.87 -8.73
N GLU A 182 -3.30 -6.10 -8.88
CA GLU A 182 -1.87 -6.43 -8.89
C GLU A 182 -1.15 -5.72 -10.05
N ARG A 183 -1.75 -5.66 -11.24
CA ARG A 183 -1.22 -4.89 -12.39
C ARG A 183 -1.10 -3.41 -12.06
N ARG A 184 -2.14 -2.84 -11.50
CA ARG A 184 -2.18 -1.44 -11.07
C ARG A 184 -1.07 -1.12 -10.07
N LEU A 185 -0.89 -1.96 -9.06
CA LEU A 185 0.19 -1.82 -8.08
C LEU A 185 1.58 -1.98 -8.73
N ARG A 186 1.74 -2.92 -9.67
CA ARG A 186 2.98 -3.09 -10.41
C ARG A 186 3.33 -1.85 -11.22
N HIS A 187 2.37 -1.24 -11.92
CA HIS A 187 2.57 0.01 -12.66
C HIS A 187 3.01 1.14 -11.73
N ALA A 188 2.36 1.29 -10.56
CA ALA A 188 2.80 2.27 -9.56
C ALA A 188 4.23 2.01 -9.07
N ALA A 189 4.61 0.74 -8.82
CA ALA A 189 5.96 0.37 -8.40
C ALA A 189 7.01 0.69 -9.48
N CYS A 190 6.69 0.51 -10.77
CA CYS A 190 7.56 0.90 -11.88
C CYS A 190 7.86 2.41 -11.87
N LEU A 191 6.82 3.24 -11.68
CA LEU A 191 6.98 4.69 -11.57
C LEU A 191 7.79 5.10 -10.35
N LEU A 192 7.65 4.38 -9.24
CA LEU A 192 8.35 4.67 -7.98
C LEU A 192 9.75 4.04 -7.88
N ALA A 193 10.18 3.28 -8.89
CA ALA A 193 11.38 2.46 -8.81
C ALA A 193 12.69 3.24 -8.58
N ASP A 194 12.77 4.52 -8.94
CA ASP A 194 14.00 5.32 -8.84
C ASP A 194 13.92 6.54 -7.90
N ILE A 195 12.85 6.66 -7.11
CA ILE A 195 12.61 7.84 -6.26
C ILE A 195 13.62 8.04 -5.13
N GLY A 196 14.36 7.00 -4.77
CA GLY A 196 15.41 7.03 -3.74
C GLY A 196 16.82 7.22 -4.29
N TRP A 197 17.02 7.45 -5.60
CA TRP A 197 18.35 7.45 -6.20
C TRP A 197 19.32 8.49 -5.65
N ARG A 198 18.80 9.61 -5.14
CA ARG A 198 19.61 10.69 -4.53
C ARG A 198 20.15 10.36 -3.13
N ALA A 199 19.60 9.33 -2.49
CA ALA A 199 20.15 8.84 -1.23
C ALA A 199 21.52 8.18 -1.46
N HIS A 200 22.29 8.07 -0.38
CA HIS A 200 23.53 7.29 -0.39
C HIS A 200 23.24 5.87 -0.92
N PRO A 201 24.10 5.30 -1.78
CA PRO A 201 23.85 4.00 -2.40
C PRO A 201 23.39 2.90 -1.43
N ASP A 202 24.01 2.83 -0.26
CA ASP A 202 23.70 1.80 0.76
C ASP A 202 22.31 1.97 1.38
N TYR A 203 21.74 3.19 1.38
CA TYR A 203 20.46 3.51 1.99
C TYR A 203 19.31 3.71 1.00
N ARG A 204 19.57 3.57 -0.32
CA ARG A 204 18.53 3.79 -1.35
C ARG A 204 17.32 2.89 -1.18
N GLY A 205 17.55 1.64 -0.78
CA GLY A 205 16.48 0.68 -0.51
C GLY A 205 15.57 1.15 0.63
N GLU A 206 16.15 1.41 1.79
CA GLU A 206 15.42 1.87 2.98
C GLU A 206 14.73 3.21 2.77
N GLN A 207 15.41 4.17 2.13
CA GLN A 207 14.83 5.47 1.82
C GLN A 207 13.62 5.35 0.89
N SER A 208 13.72 4.53 -0.16
CA SER A 208 12.60 4.26 -1.06
C SER A 208 11.44 3.59 -0.34
N LEU A 209 11.73 2.59 0.48
CA LEU A 209 10.75 1.89 1.31
C LEU A 209 10.02 2.87 2.24
N ASN A 210 10.76 3.72 2.96
CA ASN A 210 10.19 4.70 3.89
C ASN A 210 9.34 5.75 3.17
N ILE A 211 9.79 6.27 2.03
CA ILE A 211 9.02 7.23 1.23
C ILE A 211 7.70 6.62 0.77
N ILE A 212 7.69 5.37 0.32
CA ILE A 212 6.50 4.68 -0.17
C ILE A 212 5.58 4.28 1.00
N ALA A 213 6.13 3.67 2.03
CA ALA A 213 5.36 3.19 3.17
C ALA A 213 4.61 4.34 3.87
N HIS A 214 5.24 5.50 4.04
CA HIS A 214 4.69 6.64 4.76
C HIS A 214 4.19 7.77 3.86
N GLY A 215 4.29 7.62 2.53
CA GLY A 215 3.85 8.64 1.57
C GLY A 215 2.35 8.91 1.61
N GLY A 216 1.95 10.13 1.23
CA GLY A 216 0.56 10.59 1.20
C GLY A 216 -0.29 9.98 0.07
N PHE A 217 -0.07 8.74 -0.31
CA PHE A 217 -0.85 8.06 -1.35
C PHE A 217 -2.28 7.81 -0.90
N THR A 218 -3.20 7.99 -1.84
CA THR A 218 -4.62 7.62 -1.72
C THR A 218 -4.96 6.47 -2.65
N ALA A 219 -6.16 5.92 -2.54
CA ALA A 219 -6.63 4.80 -3.34
C ALA A 219 -5.69 3.56 -3.26
N ILE A 220 -5.10 3.34 -2.10
CA ILE A 220 -4.27 2.17 -1.79
C ILE A 220 -4.48 1.75 -0.34
N ASP A 221 -4.57 0.46 -0.10
CA ASP A 221 -4.62 -0.13 1.24
C ASP A 221 -3.21 -0.42 1.80
N HIS A 222 -3.13 -0.88 3.03
CA HIS A 222 -1.84 -1.18 3.66
C HIS A 222 -1.12 -2.39 3.04
N PRO A 223 -1.78 -3.48 2.65
CA PRO A 223 -1.14 -4.56 1.88
C PRO A 223 -0.54 -4.10 0.56
N GLY A 224 -1.28 -3.30 -0.22
CA GLY A 224 -0.79 -2.72 -1.46
C GLY A 224 0.42 -1.80 -1.24
N ARG A 225 0.38 -1.00 -0.17
CA ARG A 225 1.48 -0.13 0.23
C ARG A 225 2.73 -0.92 0.61
N ALA A 226 2.57 -2.04 1.33
CA ALA A 226 3.66 -2.96 1.64
C ALA A 226 4.25 -3.58 0.36
N TYR A 227 3.39 -4.00 -0.58
CA TYR A 227 3.83 -4.50 -1.89
C TYR A 227 4.72 -3.50 -2.63
N LEU A 228 4.28 -2.23 -2.77
CA LEU A 228 5.05 -1.20 -3.44
C LEU A 228 6.40 -0.96 -2.77
N ALA A 229 6.38 -0.79 -1.44
CA ALA A 229 7.58 -0.51 -0.67
C ALA A 229 8.61 -1.65 -0.78
N LEU A 230 8.16 -2.89 -0.66
CA LEU A 230 9.01 -4.08 -0.74
C LEU A 230 9.53 -4.32 -2.17
N ALA A 231 8.70 -4.16 -3.21
CA ALA A 231 9.16 -4.34 -4.59
C ALA A 231 10.29 -3.36 -4.94
N VAL A 232 10.14 -2.09 -4.56
CA VAL A 232 11.18 -1.07 -4.80
C VAL A 232 12.38 -1.29 -3.88
N PHE A 233 12.20 -1.74 -2.65
CA PHE A 233 13.30 -2.13 -1.78
C PHE A 233 14.15 -3.25 -2.41
N TYR A 234 13.52 -4.35 -2.86
CA TYR A 234 14.21 -5.47 -3.50
C TYR A 234 14.93 -5.06 -4.79
N ARG A 235 14.43 -4.09 -5.51
CA ARG A 235 15.14 -3.51 -6.67
C ARG A 235 16.51 -2.95 -6.27
N HIS A 236 16.63 -2.31 -5.12
CA HIS A 236 17.88 -1.72 -4.65
C HIS A 236 18.81 -2.73 -3.97
N VAL A 237 18.28 -3.42 -2.97
CA VAL A 237 19.07 -4.31 -2.09
C VAL A 237 19.23 -5.71 -2.68
N GLY A 238 18.26 -6.16 -3.45
CA GLY A 238 18.17 -7.53 -3.95
C GLY A 238 17.27 -8.38 -3.07
N LEU A 239 17.27 -9.68 -3.31
CA LEU A 239 16.54 -10.66 -2.53
C LEU A 239 17.40 -11.01 -1.33
N VAL A 240 17.26 -10.26 -0.27
CA VAL A 240 17.94 -10.54 1.01
C VAL A 240 17.18 -11.62 1.78
N MET A 241 17.93 -12.38 2.57
CA MET A 241 17.37 -13.34 3.52
C MET A 241 16.53 -12.63 4.58
N ASP A 242 15.66 -13.36 5.23
CA ASP A 242 14.54 -12.83 6.02
C ASP A 242 14.91 -11.92 7.20
N ASP A 243 16.15 -11.96 7.67
CA ASP A 243 16.59 -11.27 8.89
C ASP A 243 17.04 -9.81 8.69
N GLU A 244 17.26 -9.37 7.46
CA GLU A 244 17.80 -8.02 7.16
C GLU A 244 16.74 -6.96 6.85
N LEU A 245 15.47 -7.35 6.75
CA LEU A 245 14.37 -6.42 6.45
C LEU A 245 13.64 -6.00 7.71
N SER A 246 13.11 -4.77 7.70
CA SER A 246 12.07 -4.43 8.66
C SER A 246 10.99 -5.52 8.62
N PRO A 247 10.95 -6.47 9.55
CA PRO A 247 10.09 -7.65 9.47
C PRO A 247 8.61 -7.26 9.45
N ARG A 248 8.31 -6.07 9.97
CA ARG A 248 6.97 -5.62 10.27
C ARG A 248 6.11 -5.26 9.04
N LEU A 249 6.69 -4.70 7.95
CA LEU A 249 5.91 -4.43 6.74
C LEU A 249 5.46 -5.72 6.03
N ARG A 250 6.19 -6.81 6.21
CA ARG A 250 5.80 -8.12 5.66
C ARG A 250 4.54 -8.68 6.30
N GLU A 251 4.31 -8.37 7.57
CA GLU A 251 3.11 -8.82 8.30
C GLU A 251 1.81 -8.28 7.67
N LEU A 252 1.91 -7.20 6.88
CA LEU A 252 0.78 -6.60 6.17
C LEU A 252 0.44 -7.28 4.85
N ALA A 253 1.33 -8.14 4.36
CA ALA A 253 1.23 -8.71 3.03
C ALA A 253 1.00 -10.22 3.09
N SER A 254 0.13 -10.73 2.23
CA SER A 254 -0.03 -12.18 2.05
C SER A 254 1.21 -12.80 1.41
N THR A 255 1.40 -14.10 1.55
CA THR A 255 2.48 -14.84 0.87
C THR A 255 2.50 -14.55 -0.63
N ARG A 256 1.34 -14.57 -1.30
CA ARG A 256 1.20 -14.20 -2.72
C ARG A 256 1.74 -12.78 -2.98
N THR A 257 1.37 -11.81 -2.16
CA THR A 257 1.81 -10.41 -2.29
C THR A 257 3.33 -10.30 -2.14
N LEU A 258 3.92 -11.01 -1.16
CA LEU A 258 5.37 -11.04 -0.94
C LEU A 258 6.11 -11.65 -2.14
N ASP A 259 5.61 -12.77 -2.67
CA ASP A 259 6.22 -13.42 -3.83
C ASP A 259 6.15 -12.52 -5.07
N ARG A 260 5.02 -11.85 -5.30
CA ARG A 260 4.88 -10.88 -6.38
C ARG A 260 5.83 -9.68 -6.23
N ALA A 261 6.02 -9.18 -5.01
CA ALA A 261 6.98 -8.11 -4.74
C ALA A 261 8.43 -8.54 -5.01
N ARG A 262 8.79 -9.79 -4.67
CA ARG A 262 10.11 -10.37 -4.97
C ARG A 262 10.34 -10.51 -6.47
N VAL A 263 9.36 -11.04 -7.21
CA VAL A 263 9.44 -11.19 -8.67
C VAL A 263 9.61 -9.83 -9.33
N LEU A 264 8.77 -8.86 -8.96
CA LEU A 264 8.86 -7.50 -9.51
C LEU A 264 10.20 -6.85 -9.15
N GLY A 265 10.62 -6.92 -7.89
CA GLY A 265 11.91 -6.35 -7.45
C GLY A 265 13.09 -6.93 -8.23
N ALA A 266 13.10 -8.25 -8.49
CA ALA A 266 14.13 -8.90 -9.31
C ALA A 266 14.06 -8.45 -10.78
N ALA A 267 12.86 -8.30 -11.35
CA ALA A 267 12.66 -7.80 -12.72
C ALA A 267 13.16 -6.34 -12.86
N LEU A 268 12.77 -5.47 -11.92
CA LEU A 268 13.25 -4.09 -11.90
C LEU A 268 14.78 -4.04 -11.74
N ARG A 269 15.36 -4.88 -10.88
CA ARG A 269 16.81 -4.95 -10.69
C ARG A 269 17.53 -5.35 -11.97
N LEU A 270 16.99 -6.30 -12.74
CA LEU A 270 17.51 -6.67 -14.06
C LEU A 270 17.39 -5.48 -15.03
N ALA A 271 16.21 -4.87 -15.13
CA ALA A 271 15.97 -3.73 -16.02
C ALA A 271 16.96 -2.58 -15.79
N TYR A 272 17.24 -2.26 -14.53
CA TYR A 272 18.19 -1.19 -14.19
C TYR A 272 19.66 -1.53 -14.48
N VAL A 273 20.03 -2.80 -14.48
CA VAL A 273 21.38 -3.21 -14.92
C VAL A 273 21.50 -3.14 -16.44
N VAL A 274 20.43 -3.51 -17.16
CA VAL A 274 20.39 -3.44 -18.63
C VAL A 274 20.39 -1.99 -19.13
N SER A 275 19.58 -1.14 -18.54
CA SER A 275 19.32 0.22 -19.05
C SER A 275 20.19 1.31 -18.41
N ALA A 276 20.83 1.05 -17.27
CA ALA A 276 21.46 2.08 -16.43
C ALA A 276 20.53 3.27 -16.10
N ALA A 277 19.22 3.05 -16.05
CA ALA A 277 18.16 4.06 -15.93
C ALA A 277 18.07 5.02 -17.13
N MET A 278 18.68 4.70 -18.24
CA MET A 278 18.58 5.49 -19.48
C MET A 278 17.29 5.13 -20.23
N PRO A 279 16.52 6.12 -20.69
CA PRO A 279 15.35 5.87 -21.53
C PRO A 279 15.78 5.36 -22.92
N GLY A 280 14.86 4.66 -23.60
CA GLY A 280 15.04 4.13 -24.95
C GLY A 280 15.72 2.76 -25.02
N VAL A 281 16.28 2.26 -23.92
CA VAL A 281 16.94 0.93 -23.88
C VAL A 281 15.92 -0.20 -23.68
N LEU A 282 15.05 -0.08 -22.68
CA LEU A 282 14.11 -1.14 -22.33
C LEU A 282 13.11 -1.52 -23.45
N PRO A 283 12.58 -0.58 -24.24
CA PRO A 283 11.73 -0.94 -25.36
C PRO A 283 12.42 -1.81 -26.42
N LYS A 284 13.75 -1.70 -26.54
CA LYS A 284 14.56 -2.44 -27.50
C LYS A 284 15.17 -3.73 -26.92
N THR A 285 15.12 -3.92 -25.61
CA THR A 285 15.65 -5.10 -24.91
C THR A 285 14.55 -5.82 -24.14
N PRO A 286 13.55 -6.40 -24.84
CA PRO A 286 12.38 -7.00 -24.19
C PRO A 286 12.75 -8.23 -23.36
N LEU A 287 11.99 -8.42 -22.28
CA LEU A 287 12.00 -9.62 -21.45
C LEU A 287 10.68 -10.38 -21.67
N ALA A 288 10.77 -11.66 -21.94
CA ALA A 288 9.58 -12.51 -22.13
C ALA A 288 9.88 -13.97 -21.75
N VAL A 289 8.83 -14.73 -21.43
CA VAL A 289 8.93 -16.19 -21.31
C VAL A 289 8.60 -16.80 -22.67
N GLU A 290 9.58 -17.47 -23.26
CA GLU A 290 9.47 -18.12 -24.57
C GLU A 290 9.87 -19.58 -24.44
N ARG A 291 9.03 -20.51 -24.92
CA ARG A 291 9.29 -21.97 -24.89
C ARG A 291 9.78 -22.44 -23.51
N GLN A 292 9.11 -21.98 -22.45
CA GLN A 292 9.42 -22.29 -21.05
C GLN A 292 10.75 -21.72 -20.51
N ARG A 293 11.40 -20.82 -21.23
CA ARG A 293 12.61 -20.12 -20.80
C ARG A 293 12.34 -18.63 -20.62
N LEU A 294 13.01 -18.02 -19.66
CA LEU A 294 13.02 -16.57 -19.49
C LEU A 294 14.06 -15.97 -20.43
N ALA A 295 13.60 -15.35 -21.51
CA ALA A 295 14.42 -14.79 -22.55
C ALA A 295 14.58 -13.28 -22.39
N LEU A 296 15.83 -12.81 -22.33
CA LEU A 296 16.18 -11.40 -22.47
C LEU A 296 16.76 -11.21 -23.88
N HIS A 297 16.10 -10.38 -24.68
CA HIS A 297 16.57 -10.05 -26.02
C HIS A 297 17.54 -8.89 -25.98
N LEU A 298 18.73 -9.07 -26.52
CA LEU A 298 19.79 -8.06 -26.68
C LEU A 298 20.17 -7.98 -28.15
N PRO A 299 19.45 -7.19 -28.98
CA PRO A 299 19.79 -7.05 -30.40
C PRO A 299 21.18 -6.45 -30.57
N GLY A 300 21.76 -6.57 -31.76
CA GLY A 300 23.19 -6.34 -32.04
C GLY A 300 23.83 -5.12 -31.41
N GLU A 301 23.15 -3.97 -31.44
CA GLU A 301 23.60 -2.74 -30.77
C GLU A 301 23.68 -2.84 -29.24
N TYR A 302 22.94 -3.78 -28.64
CA TYR A 302 22.88 -4.04 -27.19
C TYR A 302 23.60 -5.32 -26.76
N ALA A 303 24.23 -6.05 -27.68
CA ALA A 303 24.95 -7.30 -27.38
C ALA A 303 26.03 -7.12 -26.30
N ALA A 304 26.73 -5.97 -26.30
CA ALA A 304 27.72 -5.63 -25.30
C ALA A 304 27.17 -5.55 -23.86
N LEU A 305 25.85 -5.43 -23.67
CA LEU A 305 25.21 -5.44 -22.34
C LEU A 305 25.16 -6.83 -21.72
N ALA A 306 25.47 -7.91 -22.45
CA ALA A 306 25.47 -9.31 -21.98
C ALA A 306 26.59 -9.62 -20.97
N GLY A 307 26.88 -8.68 -20.07
CA GLY A 307 27.89 -8.87 -19.04
C GLY A 307 27.41 -9.76 -17.88
N GLU A 308 28.36 -10.17 -17.04
CA GLU A 308 28.16 -11.07 -15.90
C GLU A 308 27.03 -10.63 -14.97
N ARG A 309 26.93 -9.32 -14.72
CA ARG A 309 25.87 -8.76 -13.86
C ARG A 309 24.47 -9.00 -14.44
N VAL A 310 24.28 -8.82 -15.75
CA VAL A 310 23.00 -9.07 -16.43
C VAL A 310 22.67 -10.55 -16.36
N VAL A 311 23.63 -11.44 -16.66
CA VAL A 311 23.48 -12.90 -16.53
C VAL A 311 23.03 -13.29 -15.13
N SER A 312 23.71 -12.78 -14.11
CA SER A 312 23.40 -13.06 -12.71
C SER A 312 21.97 -12.62 -12.31
N ARG A 313 21.55 -11.41 -12.75
CA ARG A 313 20.20 -10.90 -12.45
C ARG A 313 19.13 -11.66 -13.23
N LEU A 314 19.37 -11.99 -14.49
CA LEU A 314 18.45 -12.82 -15.28
C LEU A 314 18.27 -14.20 -14.64
N ARG A 315 19.36 -14.84 -14.21
CA ARG A 315 19.32 -16.13 -13.50
C ARG A 315 18.53 -16.05 -12.20
N SER A 316 18.71 -14.97 -11.43
CA SER A 316 17.98 -14.77 -10.17
C SER A 316 16.47 -14.65 -10.40
N LEU A 317 16.05 -13.88 -11.40
CA LEU A 317 14.65 -13.73 -11.76
C LEU A 317 14.06 -15.06 -12.30
N ALA A 318 14.80 -15.74 -13.20
CA ALA A 318 14.37 -17.00 -13.77
C ALA A 318 14.10 -18.08 -12.69
N ARG A 319 14.98 -18.15 -11.67
CA ARG A 319 14.80 -19.06 -10.53
C ARG A 319 13.52 -18.77 -9.75
N LEU A 320 13.16 -17.50 -9.53
CA LEU A 320 11.93 -17.12 -8.81
C LEU A 320 10.66 -17.59 -9.51
N ILE A 321 10.69 -17.64 -10.85
CA ILE A 321 9.52 -18.03 -11.65
C ILE A 321 9.61 -19.48 -12.17
N GLY A 322 10.62 -20.25 -11.71
CA GLY A 322 10.80 -21.64 -12.12
C GLY A 322 11.11 -21.81 -13.62
N ARG A 323 11.94 -20.93 -14.20
CA ARG A 323 12.31 -20.95 -15.63
C ARG A 323 13.83 -20.98 -15.79
N GLU A 324 14.29 -21.47 -16.95
CA GLU A 324 15.68 -21.40 -17.36
C GLU A 324 15.97 -20.04 -18.01
N PRO A 325 17.07 -19.35 -17.65
CA PRO A 325 17.43 -18.07 -18.25
C PRO A 325 18.09 -18.27 -19.62
N VAL A 326 17.74 -17.42 -20.58
CA VAL A 326 18.43 -17.36 -21.87
C VAL A 326 18.58 -15.91 -22.32
N MET A 327 19.74 -15.59 -22.89
CA MET A 327 19.95 -14.31 -23.60
C MET A 327 19.95 -14.59 -25.10
N LEU A 328 19.13 -13.83 -25.83
CA LEU A 328 19.02 -13.94 -27.28
C LEU A 328 19.70 -12.73 -27.90
N MET A 329 20.82 -12.99 -28.59
CA MET A 329 21.57 -12.02 -29.38
C MET A 329 20.99 -12.08 -30.79
N GLY A 330 20.33 -11.01 -31.24
CA GLY A 330 19.74 -10.93 -32.57
C GLY A 330 20.73 -10.45 -33.62
#